data_c4db39d9e753e9aa0e43ccb6ed60a2c1
#
_entry.id   c4db39d9e753e9aa0e43ccb6ed60a2c1
#
_cell.length_a   1.000
_cell.length_b   1.000
_cell.length_c   1.000
_cell.angle_alpha   90.00
_cell.angle_beta   90.00
_cell.angle_gamma   90.00
#
_symmetry.space_group_name_H-M   'P 1'
#
loop_
_entity.id
_entity.type
_entity.pdbx_description
1 polymer ?
#
loop_
_entity_poly.entity_id
_entity_poly.type
_entity_poly.pdbx_seq_one_letter_code
_entity_poly.pdbx_strand_id
1 'polypeptide(L)'
;MTVCTALGAVLLAAGAHAATLDSTQLQQQADQAAARSYREWVELLALPNDATVPADIRKNADWLVKAFARRGFQARELPNNGKPMVYAEYPASTQPGAGPRKTVLFYMHFDGQSVTPSQWAQPSPWEATLKSRSADGKWETLPLEKLYGGQIDPEWRVFGRSSSDDKGPIVMFLAAMDALKAAGVDPAVNIKVLLDSEEEKGSPSLGKVIADNLALLRNDGMVIFDGPMHQSNQPTLIFGNRGVLLVQIKVFGASQGLHSGHYGNYAANPAQRLASLLATMKDDEGRVTIPGYYKPVKIDERARRIMAAVPDDEAALRRRLGIARAERVGANYQEAMQYPTLNVRGMAAGDVGEKARTIIPEVAVADIDIRTVPETSPESLFALVRQHVEKQGYHLVKGEPTDDDRARYPKLASVTAGEVSASSSAARTDLSAPISQWLTQAMQQSYGKAPVQIRMMGGTVPTGAAVQALQAPFVIVPLVNADNNQHSYDENMRLGNYRDGIRTVMGILQTPFK
;
A
#
# COMPACT_ATOMS: atom_id res chain seq x y z
N MET A 1 62.71 50.58 27.70
CA MET A 1 61.62 50.52 26.71
C MET A 1 61.45 49.05 26.33
N THR A 2 60.47 48.43 26.97
CA THR A 2 60.17 47.00 26.78
C THR A 2 58.86 46.90 25.99
N VAL A 3 58.99 46.38 24.76
CA VAL A 3 57.79 46.17 23.88
C VAL A 3 57.20 44.82 24.17
N CYS A 4 55.96 44.80 24.73
CA CYS A 4 55.14 43.59 24.87
C CYS A 4 54.36 43.36 23.58
N THR A 5 54.70 42.28 22.86
CA THR A 5 53.94 41.76 21.73
C THR A 5 52.83 40.84 22.27
N ALA A 6 51.57 41.26 22.13
CA ALA A 6 50.40 40.41 22.43
C ALA A 6 50.10 39.53 21.21
N LEU A 7 50.25 38.20 21.33
CA LEU A 7 49.72 37.23 20.38
C LEU A 7 48.24 37.06 20.61
N GLY A 8 47.42 37.52 19.67
CA GLY A 8 46.00 37.24 19.61
C GLY A 8 45.75 35.84 19.06
N ALA A 9 45.26 34.91 19.87
CA ALA A 9 44.78 33.62 19.41
C ALA A 9 43.41 33.80 18.74
N VAL A 10 43.35 33.64 17.43
CA VAL A 10 42.10 33.52 16.68
C VAL A 10 41.57 32.09 16.88
N LEU A 11 40.56 31.93 17.75
CA LEU A 11 39.76 30.71 17.82
C LEU A 11 38.88 30.63 16.55
N LEU A 12 39.31 29.86 15.58
CA LEU A 12 38.45 29.36 14.50
C LEU A 12 37.43 28.43 15.15
N ALA A 13 36.21 28.92 15.36
CA ALA A 13 35.05 28.06 15.62
C ALA A 13 34.79 27.22 14.37
N ALA A 14 35.36 26.03 14.32
CA ALA A 14 34.92 25.01 13.36
C ALA A 14 33.47 24.67 13.68
N GLY A 15 32.54 25.18 12.86
CA GLY A 15 31.18 24.75 12.89
C GLY A 15 31.13 23.24 12.73
N ALA A 16 30.77 22.52 13.78
CA ALA A 16 30.53 21.08 13.70
C ALA A 16 29.36 20.85 12.75
N HIS A 17 29.65 20.62 11.47
CA HIS A 17 28.70 20.02 10.57
C HIS A 17 28.38 18.64 11.16
N ALA A 18 27.11 18.39 11.45
CA ALA A 18 26.68 17.04 11.82
C ALA A 18 27.22 16.07 10.75
N ALA A 19 27.98 15.07 11.18
CA ALA A 19 28.58 14.10 10.26
C ALA A 19 27.44 13.38 9.53
N THR A 20 27.42 13.44 8.20
CA THR A 20 26.53 12.64 7.36
C THR A 20 27.31 11.46 6.81
N LEU A 21 26.70 10.29 6.81
CA LEU A 21 27.30 9.08 6.24
C LEU A 21 27.18 9.10 4.72
N ASP A 22 28.26 8.77 4.04
CA ASP A 22 28.22 8.53 2.59
C ASP A 22 27.55 7.18 2.26
N SER A 23 27.35 6.91 0.97
CA SER A 23 26.70 5.69 0.48
C SER A 23 27.39 4.40 0.96
N THR A 24 28.73 4.37 1.03
CA THR A 24 29.51 3.21 1.50
C THR A 24 29.37 3.03 3.01
N GLN A 25 29.47 4.11 3.75
CA GLN A 25 29.27 4.10 5.21
C GLN A 25 27.85 3.69 5.59
N LEU A 26 26.83 4.18 4.87
CA LEU A 26 25.44 3.76 5.06
C LEU A 26 25.29 2.25 4.86
N GLN A 27 25.89 1.68 3.80
CA GLN A 27 25.85 0.24 3.57
C GLN A 27 26.50 -0.54 4.72
N GLN A 28 27.70 -0.14 5.14
CA GLN A 28 28.41 -0.83 6.23
C GLN A 28 27.65 -0.77 7.56
N GLN A 29 27.08 0.39 7.89
CA GLN A 29 26.28 0.54 9.10
C GLN A 29 24.98 -0.26 9.04
N ALA A 30 24.31 -0.31 7.86
CA ALA A 30 23.11 -1.11 7.66
C ALA A 30 23.40 -2.62 7.80
N ASP A 31 24.49 -3.13 7.23
CA ASP A 31 24.91 -4.52 7.36
C ASP A 31 25.14 -4.91 8.82
N GLN A 32 25.81 -4.05 9.59
CA GLN A 32 26.05 -4.27 11.02
C GLN A 32 24.77 -4.19 11.84
N ALA A 33 23.88 -3.24 11.52
CA ALA A 33 22.61 -3.08 12.21
C ALA A 33 21.68 -4.26 11.93
N ALA A 34 21.63 -4.77 10.71
CA ALA A 34 20.88 -5.95 10.36
C ALA A 34 21.30 -7.16 11.20
N ALA A 35 22.61 -7.43 11.27
CA ALA A 35 23.13 -8.54 12.08
C ALA A 35 22.74 -8.43 13.56
N ARG A 36 22.67 -7.22 14.12
CA ARG A 36 22.27 -6.98 15.52
C ARG A 36 20.75 -7.07 15.73
N SER A 37 19.94 -6.78 14.71
CA SER A 37 18.48 -6.68 14.84
C SER A 37 17.71 -7.96 14.50
N TYR A 38 18.33 -8.97 13.89
CA TYR A 38 17.63 -10.20 13.49
C TYR A 38 16.94 -10.92 14.67
N ARG A 39 17.54 -10.92 15.88
CA ARG A 39 16.90 -11.52 17.06
C ARG A 39 15.62 -10.79 17.45
N GLU A 40 15.66 -9.47 17.47
CA GLU A 40 14.51 -8.62 17.78
C GLU A 40 13.39 -8.80 16.74
N TRP A 41 13.77 -8.95 15.47
CA TRP A 41 12.82 -9.25 14.40
C TRP A 41 12.14 -10.61 14.60
N VAL A 42 12.91 -11.67 14.85
CA VAL A 42 12.37 -13.02 15.12
C VAL A 42 11.47 -13.02 16.37
N GLU A 43 11.83 -12.28 17.42
CA GLU A 43 11.00 -12.13 18.63
C GLU A 43 9.66 -11.47 18.31
N LEU A 44 9.64 -10.42 17.49
CA LEU A 44 8.39 -9.76 17.09
C LEU A 44 7.54 -10.64 16.18
N LEU A 45 8.16 -11.41 15.27
CA LEU A 45 7.44 -12.34 14.40
C LEU A 45 6.75 -13.46 15.18
N ALA A 46 7.30 -13.86 16.32
CA ALA A 46 6.71 -14.89 17.16
C ALA A 46 5.39 -14.48 17.85
N LEU A 47 5.04 -13.20 17.83
CA LEU A 47 3.76 -12.70 18.35
C LEU A 47 2.69 -12.78 17.26
N PRO A 48 1.63 -13.59 17.41
CA PRO A 48 0.47 -13.53 16.51
C PRO A 48 -0.12 -12.13 16.45
N ASN A 49 -0.63 -11.72 15.28
CA ASN A 49 -1.07 -10.34 15.07
C ASN A 49 -2.29 -10.17 14.14
N ASP A 50 -3.18 -11.16 14.09
CA ASP A 50 -4.46 -10.97 13.40
C ASP A 50 -5.34 -9.98 14.16
N ALA A 51 -5.78 -8.90 13.52
CA ALA A 51 -6.61 -7.87 14.13
C ALA A 51 -8.03 -8.37 14.53
N THR A 52 -8.41 -9.59 14.15
CA THR A 52 -9.61 -10.25 14.66
C THR A 52 -9.44 -10.76 16.10
N VAL A 53 -8.20 -10.79 16.63
CA VAL A 53 -7.87 -11.25 17.98
C VAL A 53 -7.25 -10.09 18.80
N PRO A 54 -8.07 -9.27 19.49
CA PRO A 54 -7.59 -8.07 20.20
C PRO A 54 -6.47 -8.33 21.21
N ALA A 55 -6.47 -9.51 21.86
CA ALA A 55 -5.44 -9.88 22.84
C ALA A 55 -4.05 -10.00 22.21
N ASP A 56 -3.96 -10.47 20.96
CA ASP A 56 -2.67 -10.59 20.25
C ASP A 56 -2.20 -9.22 19.77
N ILE A 57 -3.09 -8.38 19.28
CA ILE A 57 -2.79 -7.00 18.94
C ILE A 57 -2.22 -6.25 20.15
N ARG A 58 -2.80 -6.42 21.35
CA ARG A 58 -2.31 -5.79 22.57
C ARG A 58 -0.89 -6.24 22.93
N LYS A 59 -0.57 -7.54 22.80
CA LYS A 59 0.80 -8.03 23.04
C LYS A 59 1.83 -7.37 22.11
N ASN A 60 1.45 -7.22 20.83
CA ASN A 60 2.30 -6.51 19.86
C ASN A 60 2.46 -5.04 20.23
N ALA A 61 1.38 -4.34 20.60
CA ALA A 61 1.44 -2.94 21.01
C ALA A 61 2.35 -2.75 22.24
N ASP A 62 2.19 -3.59 23.27
CA ASP A 62 3.04 -3.58 24.48
C ASP A 62 4.53 -3.77 24.14
N TRP A 63 4.84 -4.69 23.23
CA TRP A 63 6.20 -4.95 22.78
C TRP A 63 6.76 -3.74 22.04
N LEU A 64 5.99 -3.15 21.12
CA LEU A 64 6.37 -2.01 20.32
C LEU A 64 6.61 -0.75 21.16
N VAL A 65 5.72 -0.44 22.10
CA VAL A 65 5.92 0.69 23.05
C VAL A 65 7.26 0.55 23.77
N LYS A 66 7.59 -0.65 24.26
CA LYS A 66 8.87 -0.91 24.93
C LYS A 66 10.06 -0.79 23.97
N ALA A 67 9.92 -1.29 22.74
CA ALA A 67 10.98 -1.25 21.72
C ALA A 67 11.35 0.18 21.30
N PHE A 68 10.35 1.05 21.14
CA PHE A 68 10.57 2.46 20.88
C PHE A 68 11.12 3.21 22.11
N ALA A 69 10.56 2.96 23.29
CA ALA A 69 11.01 3.60 24.53
C ALA A 69 12.49 3.33 24.86
N ARG A 70 12.98 2.10 24.61
CA ARG A 70 14.41 1.75 24.79
C ARG A 70 15.35 2.59 23.94
N ARG A 71 14.87 3.13 22.83
CA ARG A 71 15.62 3.98 21.89
C ARG A 71 15.47 5.48 22.15
N GLY A 72 14.78 5.84 23.25
CA GLY A 72 14.60 7.22 23.65
C GLY A 72 13.37 7.90 23.05
N PHE A 73 12.48 7.15 22.41
CA PHE A 73 11.20 7.69 21.99
C PHE A 73 10.24 7.85 23.18
N GLN A 74 9.42 8.87 23.12
CA GLN A 74 8.20 8.98 23.94
C GLN A 74 7.12 8.16 23.24
N ALA A 75 6.97 6.90 23.67
CA ALA A 75 6.05 5.94 23.06
C ALA A 75 4.83 5.70 23.96
N ARG A 76 3.64 5.58 23.33
CA ARG A 76 2.38 5.30 24.03
C ARG A 76 1.36 4.66 23.10
N GLU A 77 0.38 4.00 23.69
CA GLU A 77 -0.80 3.55 22.99
C GLU A 77 -1.78 4.70 22.71
N LEU A 78 -2.43 4.66 21.57
CA LEU A 78 -3.61 5.44 21.24
C LEU A 78 -4.83 4.50 21.28
N PRO A 79 -5.88 4.83 22.07
CA PRO A 79 -7.05 3.96 22.18
C PRO A 79 -7.74 3.69 20.85
N ASN A 80 -8.03 2.43 20.56
CA ASN A 80 -8.74 1.98 19.37
C ASN A 80 -9.54 0.70 19.63
N ASN A 81 -10.76 0.80 20.18
CA ASN A 81 -11.71 -0.31 20.30
C ASN A 81 -11.10 -1.64 20.80
N GLY A 82 -10.21 -1.57 21.81
CA GLY A 82 -9.52 -2.75 22.37
C GLY A 82 -8.29 -3.22 21.59
N LYS A 83 -8.00 -2.61 20.44
CA LYS A 83 -6.84 -2.87 19.56
C LYS A 83 -6.03 -1.57 19.42
N PRO A 84 -5.25 -1.16 20.45
CA PRO A 84 -4.61 0.14 20.46
C PRO A 84 -3.63 0.28 19.30
N MET A 85 -3.60 1.46 18.66
CA MET A 85 -2.50 1.88 17.81
C MET A 85 -1.32 2.33 18.67
N VAL A 86 -0.12 2.35 18.11
CA VAL A 86 1.07 2.83 18.82
C VAL A 86 1.55 4.14 18.20
N TYR A 87 1.72 5.16 19.04
CA TYR A 87 2.37 6.41 18.69
C TYR A 87 3.72 6.50 19.39
N ALA A 88 4.74 6.96 18.65
CA ALA A 88 6.04 7.25 19.21
C ALA A 88 6.61 8.56 18.63
N GLU A 89 7.25 9.37 19.47
CA GLU A 89 7.90 10.61 19.08
C GLU A 89 9.33 10.63 19.59
N TYR A 90 10.28 10.88 18.66
CA TYR A 90 11.67 11.07 19.05
C TYR A 90 11.89 12.55 19.36
N PRO A 91 12.44 12.88 20.54
CA PRO A 91 12.61 14.26 20.94
C PRO A 91 13.50 15.03 19.95
N ALA A 92 13.08 16.23 19.63
CA ALA A 92 13.84 17.11 18.76
C ALA A 92 15.24 17.35 19.33
N SER A 93 16.27 17.34 18.47
CA SER A 93 17.63 17.66 18.89
C SER A 93 17.70 19.07 19.47
N THR A 94 18.26 19.20 20.66
CA THR A 94 18.50 20.48 21.35
C THR A 94 19.87 21.08 21.02
N GLN A 95 20.57 20.59 20.01
CA GLN A 95 21.91 21.10 19.65
C GLN A 95 21.86 22.59 19.29
N PRO A 96 22.75 23.42 19.86
CA PRO A 96 22.84 24.85 19.52
C PRO A 96 23.13 25.03 18.01
N GLY A 97 22.34 25.87 17.34
CA GLY A 97 22.50 26.15 15.91
C GLY A 97 21.68 25.25 14.97
N ALA A 98 20.95 24.26 15.48
CA ALA A 98 19.96 23.54 14.69
C ALA A 98 18.77 24.48 14.41
N GLY A 99 18.60 24.88 13.15
CA GLY A 99 17.41 25.61 12.70
C GLY A 99 16.12 24.78 12.86
N PRO A 100 14.95 25.37 12.60
CA PRO A 100 13.69 24.65 12.69
C PRO A 100 13.71 23.46 11.71
N ARG A 101 13.48 22.25 12.24
CA ARG A 101 13.41 21.02 11.45
C ARG A 101 11.97 20.73 11.08
N LYS A 102 11.74 20.25 9.88
CA LYS A 102 10.45 19.69 9.46
C LYS A 102 10.11 18.45 10.27
N THR A 103 8.84 18.25 10.52
CA THR A 103 8.31 17.08 11.24
C THR A 103 7.77 16.06 10.23
N VAL A 104 8.26 14.84 10.27
CA VAL A 104 7.82 13.74 9.41
C VAL A 104 7.07 12.70 10.24
N LEU A 105 5.89 12.31 9.76
CA LEU A 105 5.13 11.19 10.30
C LEU A 105 5.47 9.93 9.51
N PHE A 106 6.10 8.95 10.16
CA PHE A 106 6.34 7.62 9.61
C PHE A 106 5.16 6.72 9.98
N TYR A 107 4.51 6.17 8.94
CA TYR A 107 3.38 5.27 9.10
C TYR A 107 3.80 3.84 8.70
N MET A 108 3.44 2.89 9.53
CA MET A 108 3.58 1.45 9.34
C MET A 108 2.40 0.78 10.04
N HIS A 109 2.22 -0.54 9.88
CA HIS A 109 1.22 -1.29 10.62
C HIS A 109 1.82 -2.53 11.28
N PHE A 110 1.15 -3.06 12.30
CA PHE A 110 1.67 -4.22 13.02
C PHE A 110 0.68 -5.38 13.13
N ASP A 111 -0.54 -5.21 12.62
CA ASP A 111 -1.42 -6.35 12.37
C ASP A 111 -0.97 -7.10 11.12
N GLY A 112 -1.56 -8.26 10.87
CA GLY A 112 -1.26 -9.10 9.73
C GLY A 112 -2.49 -9.84 9.24
N GLN A 113 -2.43 -10.32 8.01
CA GLN A 113 -3.49 -11.13 7.42
C GLN A 113 -3.75 -12.39 8.24
N SER A 114 -5.00 -12.80 8.29
CA SER A 114 -5.42 -14.06 8.91
C SER A 114 -4.68 -15.23 8.28
N VAL A 115 -4.36 -16.24 9.07
CA VAL A 115 -3.59 -17.40 8.63
C VAL A 115 -4.41 -18.68 8.66
N THR A 116 -4.11 -19.58 7.71
CA THR A 116 -4.55 -20.97 7.73
C THR A 116 -3.29 -21.85 7.88
N PRO A 117 -2.93 -22.27 9.10
CA PRO A 117 -1.63 -22.89 9.37
C PRO A 117 -1.32 -24.12 8.49
N SER A 118 -2.34 -24.90 8.11
CA SER A 118 -2.18 -26.08 7.25
C SER A 118 -1.72 -25.78 5.82
N GLN A 119 -1.75 -24.52 5.39
CA GLN A 119 -1.29 -24.09 4.06
C GLN A 119 0.18 -23.63 4.05
N TRP A 120 0.82 -23.54 5.23
CA TRP A 120 2.20 -23.09 5.33
C TRP A 120 3.18 -24.25 5.24
N ALA A 121 4.25 -24.07 4.47
CA ALA A 121 5.34 -25.05 4.33
C ALA A 121 6.35 -24.97 5.50
N GLN A 122 5.84 -24.73 6.73
CA GLN A 122 6.60 -24.68 7.98
C GLN A 122 5.67 -24.99 9.16
N PRO A 123 6.21 -25.34 10.35
CA PRO A 123 5.39 -25.80 11.50
C PRO A 123 4.37 -24.79 11.99
N SER A 124 4.71 -23.50 11.94
CA SER A 124 3.81 -22.41 12.35
C SER A 124 4.06 -21.15 11.51
N PRO A 125 3.00 -20.43 11.12
CA PRO A 125 3.13 -19.10 10.49
C PRO A 125 3.88 -18.07 11.37
N TRP A 126 3.89 -18.28 12.69
CA TRP A 126 4.49 -17.40 13.69
C TRP A 126 5.89 -17.84 14.12
N GLU A 127 6.40 -18.92 13.55
CA GLU A 127 7.76 -19.39 13.77
C GLU A 127 8.65 -19.01 12.59
N ALA A 128 9.52 -18.02 12.81
CA ALA A 128 10.43 -17.55 11.78
C ALA A 128 11.33 -18.69 11.28
N THR A 129 11.29 -18.98 9.99
CA THR A 129 12.05 -20.06 9.37
C THR A 129 13.00 -19.49 8.32
N LEU A 130 14.31 -19.74 8.49
CA LEU A 130 15.31 -19.34 7.51
C LEU A 130 15.36 -20.35 6.37
N LYS A 131 15.28 -19.90 5.11
CA LYS A 131 15.39 -20.78 3.94
C LYS A 131 16.33 -20.20 2.89
N SER A 132 16.99 -21.09 2.16
CA SER A 132 17.73 -20.78 0.93
C SER A 132 17.05 -21.40 -0.27
N ARG A 133 17.35 -20.90 -1.46
CA ARG A 133 16.83 -21.46 -2.70
C ARG A 133 17.90 -22.36 -3.33
N SER A 134 17.57 -23.63 -3.57
CA SER A 134 18.46 -24.57 -4.25
C SER A 134 18.54 -24.31 -5.77
N ALA A 135 19.49 -24.95 -6.42
CA ALA A 135 19.71 -24.77 -7.88
C ALA A 135 18.51 -25.19 -8.74
N ASP A 136 17.69 -26.14 -8.27
CA ASP A 136 16.44 -26.55 -8.91
C ASP A 136 15.24 -25.67 -8.53
N GLY A 137 15.48 -24.57 -7.78
CA GLY A 137 14.50 -23.57 -7.45
C GLY A 137 13.62 -23.86 -6.23
N LYS A 138 13.87 -24.94 -5.49
CA LYS A 138 13.14 -25.30 -4.28
C LYS A 138 13.66 -24.57 -3.06
N TRP A 139 12.80 -24.39 -2.07
CA TRP A 139 13.18 -23.82 -0.79
C TRP A 139 13.67 -24.92 0.18
N GLU A 140 14.87 -24.73 0.72
CA GLU A 140 15.50 -25.59 1.70
C GLU A 140 15.63 -24.86 3.02
N THR A 141 15.17 -25.50 4.10
CA THR A 141 15.27 -24.94 5.46
C THR A 141 16.71 -24.97 5.95
N LEU A 142 17.17 -23.85 6.46
CA LEU A 142 18.46 -23.69 7.12
C LEU A 142 18.27 -23.58 8.63
N PRO A 143 19.27 -23.98 9.45
CA PRO A 143 19.28 -23.67 10.87
C PRO A 143 19.15 -22.16 11.10
N LEU A 144 18.21 -21.75 11.96
CA LEU A 144 17.93 -20.33 12.22
C LEU A 144 19.15 -19.61 12.82
N GLU A 145 20.01 -20.34 13.53
CA GLU A 145 21.26 -19.84 14.13
C GLU A 145 22.21 -19.23 13.10
N LYS A 146 22.15 -19.67 11.85
CA LYS A 146 22.91 -19.04 10.75
C LYS A 146 22.58 -17.56 10.56
N LEU A 147 21.36 -17.15 10.92
CA LEU A 147 20.95 -15.74 10.88
C LEU A 147 21.76 -14.88 11.87
N TYR A 148 22.33 -15.49 12.91
CA TYR A 148 23.04 -14.80 14.01
C TYR A 148 24.56 -14.93 13.93
N GLY A 149 25.09 -15.68 12.98
CA GLY A 149 26.47 -16.15 13.03
C GLY A 149 27.32 -15.86 11.79
N GLY A 150 27.56 -14.61 11.38
CA GLY A 150 28.64 -14.33 10.43
C GLY A 150 28.21 -14.04 9.00
N GLN A 151 28.66 -14.81 8.01
CA GLN A 151 28.34 -14.53 6.58
C GLN A 151 26.92 -14.90 6.26
N ILE A 152 26.11 -13.88 5.90
CA ILE A 152 24.72 -14.02 5.47
C ILE A 152 24.64 -13.83 3.98
N ASP A 153 24.07 -14.82 3.29
CA ASP A 153 23.73 -14.68 1.88
C ASP A 153 22.54 -13.72 1.76
N PRO A 154 22.64 -12.65 0.98
CA PRO A 154 21.54 -11.70 0.76
C PRO A 154 20.30 -12.33 0.11
N GLU A 155 20.44 -13.50 -0.54
CA GLU A 155 19.32 -14.22 -1.16
C GLU A 155 18.57 -15.14 -0.19
N TRP A 156 19.11 -15.43 0.98
CA TRP A 156 18.36 -16.15 2.00
C TRP A 156 17.12 -15.36 2.41
N ARG A 157 16.09 -16.09 2.86
CA ARG A 157 14.83 -15.47 3.26
C ARG A 157 14.36 -15.99 4.60
N VAL A 158 13.79 -15.09 5.38
CA VAL A 158 13.05 -15.44 6.60
C VAL A 158 11.57 -15.52 6.22
N PHE A 159 11.00 -16.69 6.45
CA PHE A 159 9.59 -16.99 6.23
C PHE A 159 8.83 -16.86 7.55
N GLY A 160 7.67 -16.23 7.50
CA GLY A 160 6.77 -16.05 8.63
C GLY A 160 5.74 -14.97 8.33
N ARG A 161 4.56 -15.03 8.95
CA ARG A 161 3.55 -13.99 8.82
C ARG A 161 4.10 -12.66 9.32
N SER A 162 3.85 -11.60 8.55
CA SER A 162 4.34 -10.23 8.76
C SER A 162 5.86 -10.09 8.72
N SER A 163 6.58 -11.09 8.16
CA SER A 163 8.01 -10.94 7.94
C SER A 163 8.32 -9.77 7.00
N SER A 164 7.46 -9.51 6.03
CA SER A 164 7.52 -8.40 5.09
C SER A 164 6.41 -7.37 5.30
N ASP A 165 5.22 -7.78 5.74
CA ASP A 165 4.00 -6.98 5.79
C ASP A 165 3.39 -7.00 7.20
N ASP A 166 3.75 -6.09 8.15
CA ASP A 166 4.69 -4.97 8.02
C ASP A 166 5.68 -4.91 9.21
N LYS A 167 5.81 -6.02 10.00
CA LYS A 167 6.74 -6.09 11.15
C LYS A 167 8.21 -5.97 10.74
N GLY A 168 8.58 -6.45 9.55
CA GLY A 168 9.92 -6.30 9.01
C GLY A 168 10.33 -4.82 8.89
N PRO A 169 9.61 -3.98 8.15
CA PRO A 169 9.79 -2.54 8.06
C PRO A 169 9.87 -1.83 9.42
N ILE A 170 9.04 -2.21 10.41
CA ILE A 170 9.13 -1.65 11.76
C ILE A 170 10.50 -1.92 12.39
N VAL A 171 10.99 -3.16 12.32
CA VAL A 171 12.31 -3.49 12.90
C VAL A 171 13.45 -2.87 12.09
N MET A 172 13.32 -2.74 10.76
CA MET A 172 14.28 -1.98 9.96
C MET A 172 14.37 -0.52 10.41
N PHE A 173 13.24 0.12 10.72
CA PHE A 173 13.21 1.48 11.26
C PHE A 173 13.91 1.57 12.61
N LEU A 174 13.62 0.65 13.52
CA LEU A 174 14.27 0.58 14.83
C LEU A 174 15.79 0.37 14.72
N ALA A 175 16.22 -0.54 13.84
CA ALA A 175 17.62 -0.82 13.57
C ALA A 175 18.36 0.37 12.94
N ALA A 176 17.69 1.12 12.07
CA ALA A 176 18.24 2.33 11.47
C ALA A 176 18.49 3.44 12.53
N MET A 177 17.59 3.59 13.49
CA MET A 177 17.77 4.51 14.63
C MET A 177 18.98 4.11 15.47
N ASP A 178 19.13 2.80 15.77
CA ASP A 178 20.29 2.28 16.51
C ASP A 178 21.60 2.52 15.74
N ALA A 179 21.59 2.32 14.41
CA ALA A 179 22.76 2.52 13.56
C ALA A 179 23.19 3.99 13.50
N LEU A 180 22.25 4.92 13.31
CA LEU A 180 22.54 6.36 13.31
C LEU A 180 23.10 6.80 14.67
N LYS A 181 22.49 6.35 15.77
CA LYS A 181 23.00 6.63 17.11
C LYS A 181 24.42 6.09 17.33
N ALA A 182 24.70 4.86 16.89
CA ALA A 182 26.04 4.26 16.99
C ALA A 182 27.08 5.01 16.13
N ALA A 183 26.67 5.59 15.01
CA ALA A 183 27.51 6.40 14.15
C ALA A 183 27.64 7.86 14.62
N GLY A 184 26.96 8.27 15.70
CA GLY A 184 26.96 9.67 16.18
C GLY A 184 26.23 10.64 15.25
N VAL A 185 25.27 10.16 14.46
CA VAL A 185 24.47 10.93 13.51
C VAL A 185 23.08 11.19 14.08
N ASP A 186 22.73 12.44 14.31
CA ASP A 186 21.38 12.83 14.70
C ASP A 186 20.43 12.86 13.49
N PRO A 187 19.16 12.44 13.64
CA PRO A 187 18.16 12.63 12.59
C PRO A 187 18.04 14.10 12.19
N ALA A 188 17.95 14.35 10.90
CA ALA A 188 17.83 15.70 10.34
C ALA A 188 16.38 16.22 10.29
N VAL A 189 15.42 15.43 10.73
CA VAL A 189 13.99 15.74 10.83
C VAL A 189 13.48 15.45 12.25
N ASN A 190 12.37 16.07 12.64
CA ASN A 190 11.61 15.65 13.81
C ASN A 190 10.82 14.40 13.43
N ILE A 191 10.86 13.38 14.27
CA ILE A 191 10.29 12.08 13.97
C ILE A 191 9.03 11.85 14.80
N LYS A 192 7.94 11.53 14.11
CA LYS A 192 6.73 10.93 14.67
C LYS A 192 6.48 9.61 13.99
N VAL A 193 6.01 8.62 14.74
CA VAL A 193 5.66 7.29 14.23
C VAL A 193 4.23 6.98 14.62
N LEU A 194 3.44 6.50 13.67
CA LEU A 194 2.12 5.93 13.92
C LEU A 194 2.11 4.51 13.38
N LEU A 195 1.83 3.55 14.27
CA LEU A 195 1.69 2.14 13.91
C LEU A 195 0.21 1.77 14.00
N ASP A 196 -0.37 1.41 12.86
CA ASP A 196 -1.75 0.96 12.77
C ASP A 196 -1.91 -0.48 13.26
N SER A 197 -3.04 -0.76 13.86
CA SER A 197 -3.38 -2.06 14.45
C SER A 197 -4.44 -2.83 13.66
N GLU A 198 -4.94 -2.26 12.55
CA GLU A 198 -6.05 -2.80 11.76
C GLU A 198 -5.91 -2.52 10.25
N GLU A 199 -4.69 -2.29 9.74
CA GLU A 199 -4.45 -1.97 8.33
C GLU A 199 -5.03 -3.05 7.42
N GLU A 200 -4.76 -4.30 7.72
CA GLU A 200 -5.17 -5.50 6.98
C GLU A 200 -6.69 -5.76 7.01
N LYS A 201 -7.41 -5.00 7.81
CA LYS A 201 -8.89 -4.96 7.84
C LYS A 201 -9.43 -3.65 7.26
N GLY A 202 -8.59 -2.87 6.56
CA GLY A 202 -8.94 -1.61 5.90
C GLY A 202 -8.95 -0.40 6.83
N SER A 203 -8.28 -0.45 7.98
CA SER A 203 -8.14 0.64 8.96
C SER A 203 -9.47 1.33 9.32
N PRO A 204 -10.51 0.61 9.75
CA PRO A 204 -11.85 1.19 9.92
C PRO A 204 -11.88 2.32 10.96
N SER A 205 -10.96 2.31 11.90
CA SER A 205 -10.89 3.28 13.01
C SER A 205 -9.84 4.38 12.79
N LEU A 206 -8.97 4.27 11.80
CA LEU A 206 -7.82 5.18 11.60
C LEU A 206 -8.25 6.65 11.53
N GLY A 207 -9.29 6.96 10.76
CA GLY A 207 -9.79 8.32 10.63
C GLY A 207 -10.22 8.93 11.96
N LYS A 208 -10.88 8.13 12.82
CA LYS A 208 -11.28 8.57 14.15
C LYS A 208 -10.08 8.76 15.08
N VAL A 209 -9.15 7.80 15.11
CA VAL A 209 -7.94 7.91 15.96
C VAL A 209 -7.14 9.15 15.58
N ILE A 210 -7.01 9.45 14.29
CA ILE A 210 -6.32 10.66 13.83
C ILE A 210 -7.08 11.93 14.25
N ALA A 211 -8.40 11.97 14.07
CA ALA A 211 -9.20 13.13 14.46
C ALA A 211 -9.11 13.42 15.96
N ASP A 212 -9.16 12.39 16.80
CA ASP A 212 -9.03 12.51 18.26
C ASP A 212 -7.62 12.96 18.69
N ASN A 213 -6.59 12.76 17.84
CA ASN A 213 -5.19 13.06 18.13
C ASN A 213 -4.55 14.03 17.12
N LEU A 214 -5.33 14.86 16.45
CA LEU A 214 -4.89 15.69 15.34
C LEU A 214 -3.68 16.59 15.68
N ALA A 215 -3.70 17.23 16.86
CA ALA A 215 -2.60 18.08 17.31
C ALA A 215 -1.29 17.29 17.48
N LEU A 216 -1.40 16.07 18.01
CA LEU A 216 -0.28 15.15 18.23
C LEU A 216 0.33 14.68 16.90
N LEU A 217 -0.51 14.37 15.90
CA LEU A 217 -0.12 13.79 14.63
C LEU A 217 0.22 14.83 13.55
N ARG A 218 0.08 16.14 13.85
CA ARG A 218 0.48 17.21 12.90
C ARG A 218 1.90 17.00 12.41
N ASN A 219 2.10 17.10 11.09
CA ASN A 219 3.37 16.88 10.42
C ASN A 219 3.47 17.73 9.14
N ASP A 220 4.67 17.82 8.56
CA ASP A 220 4.95 18.50 7.29
C ASP A 220 4.89 17.52 6.09
N GLY A 221 4.89 16.22 6.35
CA GLY A 221 4.78 15.17 5.35
C GLY A 221 4.79 13.78 5.98
N MET A 222 4.13 12.82 5.34
CA MET A 222 4.00 11.44 5.80
C MET A 222 4.80 10.51 4.90
N VAL A 223 5.61 9.64 5.50
CA VAL A 223 6.32 8.54 4.84
C VAL A 223 5.68 7.23 5.27
N ILE A 224 5.26 6.43 4.30
CA ILE A 224 4.59 5.14 4.53
C ILE A 224 5.59 4.06 4.16
N PHE A 225 5.96 3.20 5.09
CA PHE A 225 6.81 2.03 4.84
C PHE A 225 5.94 0.78 4.73
N ASP A 226 5.27 0.63 3.60
CA ASP A 226 4.35 -0.46 3.34
C ASP A 226 4.41 -0.85 1.86
N GLY A 227 4.10 -2.11 1.58
CA GLY A 227 4.06 -2.67 0.23
C GLY A 227 5.43 -3.03 -0.36
N PRO A 228 5.42 -3.75 -1.49
CA PRO A 228 6.63 -4.26 -2.11
C PRO A 228 7.31 -3.23 -3.02
N MET A 229 8.63 -3.33 -3.12
CA MET A 229 9.44 -2.61 -4.10
C MET A 229 9.05 -2.99 -5.53
N HIS A 230 9.49 -2.19 -6.50
CA HIS A 230 9.36 -2.52 -7.91
C HIS A 230 10.01 -3.89 -8.23
N GLN A 231 9.49 -4.62 -9.23
CA GLN A 231 9.96 -5.96 -9.63
C GLN A 231 11.47 -6.01 -9.96
N SER A 232 12.07 -4.88 -10.34
CA SER A 232 13.53 -4.77 -10.55
C SER A 232 14.34 -4.84 -9.25
N ASN A 233 13.68 -4.87 -8.10
CA ASN A 233 14.29 -4.83 -6.77
C ASN A 233 15.21 -3.60 -6.57
N GLN A 234 14.95 -2.50 -7.28
CA GLN A 234 15.64 -1.23 -7.09
C GLN A 234 14.90 -0.37 -6.06
N PRO A 235 15.62 0.51 -5.33
CA PRO A 235 14.99 1.47 -4.45
C PRO A 235 13.86 2.21 -5.14
N THR A 236 12.68 2.23 -4.52
CA THR A 236 11.42 2.65 -5.14
C THR A 236 10.74 3.73 -4.30
N LEU A 237 10.16 4.72 -4.96
CA LEU A 237 9.23 5.70 -4.37
C LEU A 237 7.90 5.62 -5.11
N ILE A 238 6.80 5.57 -4.36
CA ILE A 238 5.44 5.54 -4.89
C ILE A 238 4.71 6.77 -4.38
N PHE A 239 4.19 7.59 -5.31
CA PHE A 239 3.65 8.90 -4.99
C PHE A 239 2.12 8.93 -4.85
N GLY A 240 1.46 7.80 -5.02
CA GLY A 240 0.00 7.71 -4.88
C GLY A 240 -0.53 6.30 -5.05
N ASN A 241 -1.78 6.14 -4.70
CA ASN A 241 -2.55 4.89 -4.81
C ASN A 241 -3.91 5.15 -5.45
N ARG A 242 -4.47 4.12 -6.08
CA ARG A 242 -5.85 4.15 -6.55
C ARG A 242 -6.81 3.91 -5.40
N GLY A 243 -8.02 4.47 -5.53
CA GLY A 243 -9.13 4.13 -4.66
C GLY A 243 -9.96 2.97 -5.21
N VAL A 244 -11.02 2.60 -4.51
CA VAL A 244 -11.95 1.56 -4.93
C VAL A 244 -13.39 1.97 -4.67
N LEU A 245 -14.25 1.70 -5.66
CA LEU A 245 -15.71 1.81 -5.58
C LEU A 245 -16.31 0.47 -6.02
N LEU A 246 -17.18 -0.08 -5.20
CA LEU A 246 -17.93 -1.28 -5.53
C LEU A 246 -19.32 -0.90 -6.05
N VAL A 247 -19.72 -1.49 -7.17
CA VAL A 247 -21.02 -1.24 -7.80
C VAL A 247 -21.68 -2.58 -8.08
N GLN A 248 -22.97 -2.68 -7.78
CA GLN A 248 -23.80 -3.81 -8.19
C GLN A 248 -24.87 -3.34 -9.18
N ILE A 249 -25.02 -4.07 -10.28
CA ILE A 249 -26.07 -3.89 -11.27
C ILE A 249 -26.96 -5.13 -11.25
N LYS A 250 -28.27 -4.94 -11.03
CA LYS A 250 -29.28 -5.97 -11.24
C LYS A 250 -30.12 -5.60 -12.44
N VAL A 251 -30.34 -6.55 -13.32
CA VAL A 251 -31.30 -6.44 -14.42
C VAL A 251 -32.45 -7.39 -14.15
N PHE A 252 -33.67 -6.87 -14.17
CA PHE A 252 -34.87 -7.62 -13.84
C PHE A 252 -35.57 -8.15 -15.09
N GLY A 253 -36.04 -9.39 -15.00
CA GLY A 253 -36.92 -10.04 -15.95
C GLY A 253 -38.36 -10.04 -15.48
N ALA A 254 -39.08 -11.17 -15.69
CA ALA A 254 -40.43 -11.41 -15.16
C ALA A 254 -40.41 -11.45 -13.63
N SER A 255 -41.60 -11.40 -13.01
CA SER A 255 -41.78 -11.43 -11.52
C SER A 255 -41.36 -12.76 -10.89
N GLN A 256 -41.21 -13.81 -11.68
CA GLN A 256 -40.77 -15.14 -11.27
C GLN A 256 -39.99 -15.82 -12.40
N GLY A 257 -39.24 -16.86 -12.09
CA GLY A 257 -38.60 -17.71 -13.08
C GLY A 257 -39.63 -18.39 -13.99
N LEU A 258 -39.42 -18.39 -15.30
CA LEU A 258 -40.33 -18.88 -16.31
C LEU A 258 -39.76 -20.11 -17.02
N HIS A 259 -40.63 -21.10 -17.37
CA HIS A 259 -40.23 -22.21 -18.20
C HIS A 259 -39.80 -21.70 -19.61
N SER A 260 -38.54 -21.90 -20.01
CA SER A 260 -37.99 -21.34 -21.26
C SER A 260 -38.65 -21.90 -22.52
N GLY A 261 -39.19 -23.15 -22.48
CA GLY A 261 -39.92 -23.75 -23.58
C GLY A 261 -41.30 -23.13 -23.83
N HIS A 262 -41.92 -22.53 -22.80
CA HIS A 262 -43.22 -21.87 -22.93
C HIS A 262 -43.09 -20.37 -23.21
N TYR A 263 -42.08 -19.73 -22.64
CA TYR A 263 -41.97 -18.29 -22.64
C TYR A 263 -40.71 -17.77 -23.36
N GLY A 264 -39.86 -18.66 -23.93
CA GLY A 264 -38.78 -18.28 -24.81
C GLY A 264 -39.31 -17.49 -26.01
N ASN A 265 -38.58 -16.47 -26.47
CA ASN A 265 -38.96 -15.51 -27.52
C ASN A 265 -40.17 -14.59 -27.15
N TYR A 266 -40.81 -14.82 -26.00
CA TYR A 266 -41.90 -13.97 -25.51
C TYR A 266 -41.46 -13.11 -24.33
N ALA A 267 -40.90 -13.72 -23.29
CA ALA A 267 -40.34 -13.03 -22.13
C ALA A 267 -38.85 -12.77 -22.31
N ALA A 268 -38.44 -11.56 -22.02
CA ALA A 268 -37.03 -11.19 -22.14
C ALA A 268 -36.19 -11.85 -21.03
N ASN A 269 -35.01 -12.38 -21.41
CA ASN A 269 -34.09 -12.99 -20.48
C ASN A 269 -33.15 -11.91 -19.87
N PRO A 270 -33.16 -11.70 -18.55
CA PRO A 270 -32.33 -10.70 -17.88
C PRO A 270 -30.83 -10.99 -17.99
N ALA A 271 -30.40 -12.27 -18.11
CA ALA A 271 -29.01 -12.63 -18.30
C ALA A 271 -28.46 -12.09 -19.63
N GLN A 272 -29.20 -12.26 -20.72
CA GLN A 272 -28.80 -11.71 -22.01
C GLN A 272 -28.85 -10.18 -22.02
N ARG A 273 -29.85 -9.58 -21.37
CA ARG A 273 -29.95 -8.12 -21.24
C ARG A 273 -28.77 -7.55 -20.43
N LEU A 274 -28.38 -8.18 -19.33
CA LEU A 274 -27.22 -7.77 -18.52
C LEU A 274 -25.92 -7.90 -19.31
N ALA A 275 -25.71 -9.03 -20.01
CA ALA A 275 -24.53 -9.22 -20.86
C ALA A 275 -24.43 -8.14 -21.95
N SER A 276 -25.56 -7.85 -22.63
CA SER A 276 -25.61 -6.76 -23.62
C SER A 276 -25.34 -5.39 -23.01
N LEU A 277 -25.85 -5.10 -21.83
CA LEU A 277 -25.60 -3.85 -21.12
C LEU A 277 -24.12 -3.70 -20.78
N LEU A 278 -23.48 -4.73 -20.21
CA LEU A 278 -22.06 -4.71 -19.88
C LEU A 278 -21.17 -4.56 -21.12
N ALA A 279 -21.52 -5.19 -22.24
CA ALA A 279 -20.81 -5.05 -23.51
C ALA A 279 -20.84 -3.61 -24.07
N THR A 280 -21.81 -2.77 -23.66
CA THR A 280 -21.82 -1.35 -24.02
C THR A 280 -20.92 -0.47 -23.16
N MET A 281 -20.39 -1.01 -22.03
CA MET A 281 -19.60 -0.25 -21.05
C MET A 281 -18.09 -0.32 -21.32
N LYS A 282 -17.62 -1.35 -22.03
CA LYS A 282 -16.20 -1.58 -22.30
C LYS A 282 -16.03 -2.21 -23.69
N ASP A 283 -15.05 -1.76 -24.44
CA ASP A 283 -14.73 -2.30 -25.77
C ASP A 283 -13.73 -3.48 -25.71
N ASP A 284 -13.48 -4.10 -26.86
CA ASP A 284 -12.55 -5.25 -27.01
C ASP A 284 -11.08 -4.90 -26.76
N GLU A 285 -10.74 -3.61 -26.73
CA GLU A 285 -9.40 -3.12 -26.38
C GLU A 285 -9.26 -2.82 -24.87
N GLY A 286 -10.33 -3.06 -24.10
CA GLY A 286 -10.36 -2.86 -22.67
C GLY A 286 -10.66 -1.42 -22.21
N ARG A 287 -11.03 -0.53 -23.14
CA ARG A 287 -11.37 0.85 -22.81
C ARG A 287 -12.82 0.97 -22.35
N VAL A 288 -13.04 1.72 -21.28
CA VAL A 288 -14.42 2.05 -20.86
C VAL A 288 -15.02 3.06 -21.83
N THR A 289 -16.15 2.69 -22.41
CA THR A 289 -16.87 3.44 -23.46
C THR A 289 -17.94 4.37 -22.91
N ILE A 290 -18.15 4.38 -21.58
CA ILE A 290 -19.09 5.29 -20.91
C ILE A 290 -18.64 6.74 -21.16
N PRO A 291 -19.46 7.59 -21.77
CA PRO A 291 -19.07 8.96 -22.11
C PRO A 291 -18.62 9.76 -20.87
N GLY A 292 -17.46 10.40 -20.97
CA GLY A 292 -16.92 11.21 -19.87
C GLY A 292 -16.06 10.47 -18.85
N TYR A 293 -15.98 9.13 -18.91
CA TYR A 293 -15.31 8.29 -17.90
C TYR A 293 -13.83 8.67 -17.69
N TYR A 294 -13.09 8.92 -18.76
CA TYR A 294 -11.68 9.29 -18.72
C TYR A 294 -11.42 10.80 -18.85
N LYS A 295 -12.47 11.60 -19.10
CA LYS A 295 -12.33 13.05 -19.41
C LYS A 295 -11.59 13.86 -18.33
N PRO A 296 -11.76 13.60 -17.02
CA PRO A 296 -11.04 14.35 -15.99
C PRO A 296 -9.54 14.07 -15.93
N VAL A 297 -9.08 12.88 -16.40
CA VAL A 297 -7.69 12.45 -16.28
C VAL A 297 -6.78 13.30 -17.18
N LYS A 298 -5.77 13.93 -16.57
CA LYS A 298 -4.75 14.73 -17.26
C LYS A 298 -3.37 14.17 -16.94
N ILE A 299 -2.63 13.83 -17.96
CA ILE A 299 -1.25 13.35 -17.88
C ILE A 299 -0.38 14.28 -18.71
N ASP A 300 0.48 15.04 -18.05
CA ASP A 300 1.43 15.94 -18.71
C ASP A 300 2.69 15.20 -19.20
N GLU A 301 3.51 15.88 -19.99
CA GLU A 301 4.74 15.34 -20.56
C GLU A 301 5.78 14.95 -19.49
N ARG A 302 5.83 15.66 -18.37
CA ARG A 302 6.75 15.31 -17.25
C ARG A 302 6.31 13.98 -16.64
N ALA A 303 5.02 13.81 -16.34
CA ALA A 303 4.49 12.57 -15.81
C ALA A 303 4.71 11.40 -16.77
N ARG A 304 4.52 11.60 -18.10
CA ARG A 304 4.80 10.56 -19.11
C ARG A 304 6.26 10.14 -19.12
N ARG A 305 7.20 11.10 -19.07
CA ARG A 305 8.64 10.77 -19.02
C ARG A 305 9.00 9.97 -17.78
N ILE A 306 8.45 10.33 -16.61
CA ILE A 306 8.71 9.60 -15.37
C ILE A 306 8.16 8.18 -15.43
N MET A 307 6.92 8.01 -15.91
CA MET A 307 6.32 6.68 -16.08
C MET A 307 7.06 5.83 -17.11
N ALA A 308 7.54 6.41 -18.20
CA ALA A 308 8.33 5.71 -19.21
C ALA A 308 9.74 5.30 -18.73
N ALA A 309 10.25 5.95 -17.68
CA ALA A 309 11.53 5.61 -17.05
C ALA A 309 11.44 4.47 -16.03
N VAL A 310 10.22 4.04 -15.66
CA VAL A 310 10.03 2.86 -14.80
C VAL A 310 10.51 1.62 -15.55
N PRO A 311 11.39 0.80 -14.96
CA PRO A 311 12.00 -0.34 -15.67
C PRO A 311 11.08 -1.57 -15.70
N ASP A 312 9.83 -1.40 -16.16
CA ASP A 312 8.89 -2.49 -16.32
C ASP A 312 9.30 -3.41 -17.48
N ASP A 313 9.44 -4.71 -17.21
CA ASP A 313 9.48 -5.72 -18.27
C ASP A 313 8.05 -6.21 -18.58
N GLU A 314 7.35 -5.48 -19.46
CA GLU A 314 5.99 -5.83 -19.85
C GLU A 314 5.90 -7.19 -20.56
N ALA A 315 6.99 -7.65 -21.21
CA ALA A 315 7.01 -8.96 -21.83
C ALA A 315 7.06 -10.07 -20.76
N ALA A 316 7.90 -9.92 -19.74
CA ALA A 316 7.92 -10.82 -18.60
C ALA A 316 6.62 -10.77 -17.81
N LEU A 317 6.03 -9.58 -17.65
CA LEU A 317 4.74 -9.41 -16.99
C LEU A 317 3.63 -10.19 -17.74
N ARG A 318 3.51 -10.04 -19.05
CA ARG A 318 2.53 -10.80 -19.85
C ARG A 318 2.76 -12.32 -19.76
N ARG A 319 4.01 -12.78 -19.82
CA ARG A 319 4.32 -14.22 -19.64
C ARG A 319 3.88 -14.73 -18.27
N ARG A 320 4.17 -13.98 -17.21
CA ARG A 320 3.77 -14.34 -15.84
C ARG A 320 2.25 -14.38 -15.66
N LEU A 321 1.53 -13.45 -16.30
CA LEU A 321 0.07 -13.39 -16.27
C LEU A 321 -0.61 -14.39 -17.20
N GLY A 322 0.13 -15.06 -18.10
CA GLY A 322 -0.42 -16.00 -19.07
C GLY A 322 -1.31 -15.33 -20.14
N ILE A 323 -1.04 -14.05 -20.48
CA ILE A 323 -1.80 -13.30 -21.48
C ILE A 323 -0.98 -13.00 -22.72
N ALA A 324 -1.61 -13.11 -23.89
CA ALA A 324 -0.95 -12.86 -25.17
C ALA A 324 -0.70 -11.35 -25.41
N ARG A 325 -1.64 -10.51 -24.97
CA ARG A 325 -1.55 -9.04 -25.08
C ARG A 325 -2.18 -8.36 -23.87
N ALA A 326 -1.73 -7.14 -23.55
CA ALA A 326 -2.39 -6.27 -22.59
C ALA A 326 -3.57 -5.52 -23.24
N GLU A 327 -4.51 -5.05 -22.43
CA GLU A 327 -5.52 -4.08 -22.85
C GLU A 327 -4.86 -2.73 -23.23
N ARG A 328 -5.50 -1.94 -24.07
CA ARG A 328 -4.95 -0.69 -24.61
C ARG A 328 -5.51 0.55 -23.90
N VAL A 329 -5.33 0.59 -22.57
CA VAL A 329 -5.64 1.76 -21.75
C VAL A 329 -4.34 2.43 -21.37
N GLY A 330 -4.01 3.57 -22.00
CA GLY A 330 -2.69 4.19 -21.88
C GLY A 330 -1.63 3.58 -22.80
N ALA A 331 -0.45 4.19 -22.82
CA ALA A 331 0.67 3.78 -23.69
C ALA A 331 1.49 2.60 -23.14
N ASN A 332 1.49 2.39 -21.81
CA ASN A 332 2.25 1.37 -21.09
C ASN A 332 1.54 1.01 -19.77
N TYR A 333 2.11 0.02 -19.05
CA TYR A 333 1.57 -0.43 -17.76
C TYR A 333 1.42 0.73 -16.74
N GLN A 334 2.41 1.60 -16.62
CA GLN A 334 2.37 2.72 -15.68
C GLN A 334 1.30 3.76 -16.05
N GLU A 335 1.12 4.04 -17.34
CA GLU A 335 0.09 4.95 -17.79
C GLU A 335 -1.31 4.36 -17.60
N ALA A 336 -1.49 3.04 -17.81
CA ALA A 336 -2.75 2.35 -17.55
C ALA A 336 -3.22 2.51 -16.10
N MET A 337 -2.29 2.58 -15.12
CA MET A 337 -2.62 2.80 -13.72
C MET A 337 -3.16 4.20 -13.43
N GLN A 338 -3.02 5.16 -14.35
CA GLN A 338 -3.50 6.54 -14.18
C GLN A 338 -4.97 6.73 -14.58
N TYR A 339 -5.62 5.70 -15.10
CA TYR A 339 -7.02 5.74 -15.52
C TYR A 339 -7.91 4.92 -14.58
N PRO A 340 -9.17 5.36 -14.35
CA PRO A 340 -10.12 4.54 -13.60
C PRO A 340 -10.44 3.27 -14.37
N THR A 341 -10.66 2.17 -13.66
CA THR A 341 -11.04 0.87 -14.25
C THR A 341 -12.54 0.65 -14.19
N LEU A 342 -13.04 -0.34 -14.93
CA LEU A 342 -14.34 -0.95 -14.75
C LEU A 342 -14.14 -2.46 -14.92
N ASN A 343 -14.23 -3.21 -13.84
CA ASN A 343 -13.97 -4.64 -13.83
C ASN A 343 -15.19 -5.41 -13.29
N VAL A 344 -15.71 -6.34 -14.08
CA VAL A 344 -16.76 -7.27 -13.64
C VAL A 344 -16.07 -8.37 -12.82
N ARG A 345 -16.22 -8.33 -11.50
CA ARG A 345 -15.64 -9.30 -10.57
C ARG A 345 -16.52 -10.53 -10.32
N GLY A 346 -17.80 -10.43 -10.68
CA GLY A 346 -18.75 -11.53 -10.56
C GLY A 346 -19.99 -11.27 -11.39
N MET A 347 -20.61 -12.35 -11.91
CA MET A 347 -21.85 -12.29 -12.66
C MET A 347 -22.66 -13.57 -12.37
N ALA A 348 -23.97 -13.42 -12.14
CA ALA A 348 -24.86 -14.54 -11.84
C ALA A 348 -26.25 -14.35 -12.46
N ALA A 349 -26.84 -15.45 -12.97
CA ALA A 349 -28.22 -15.52 -13.42
C ALA A 349 -28.63 -16.99 -13.59
N GLY A 350 -29.56 -17.45 -12.77
CA GLY A 350 -29.95 -18.88 -12.75
C GLY A 350 -28.79 -19.80 -12.31
N ASP A 351 -28.96 -21.09 -12.53
CA ASP A 351 -27.96 -22.12 -12.18
C ASP A 351 -27.22 -22.62 -13.42
N VAL A 352 -25.97 -23.08 -13.25
CA VAL A 352 -25.12 -23.66 -14.29
C VAL A 352 -24.67 -25.09 -13.94
N GLY A 353 -24.16 -25.83 -14.92
CA GLY A 353 -23.69 -27.21 -14.74
C GLY A 353 -24.82 -28.17 -14.36
N GLU A 354 -24.59 -29.05 -13.40
CA GLU A 354 -25.55 -30.09 -12.99
C GLU A 354 -26.87 -29.54 -12.39
N LYS A 355 -26.84 -28.30 -11.89
CA LYS A 355 -28.02 -27.61 -11.34
C LYS A 355 -28.80 -26.82 -12.38
N ALA A 356 -28.32 -26.77 -13.64
CA ALA A 356 -28.98 -26.00 -14.68
C ALA A 356 -30.39 -26.48 -14.96
N ARG A 357 -31.33 -25.56 -15.10
CA ARG A 357 -32.74 -25.82 -15.41
C ARG A 357 -33.12 -25.09 -16.70
N THR A 358 -34.15 -25.59 -17.38
CA THR A 358 -34.73 -24.94 -18.59
C THR A 358 -35.58 -23.74 -18.19
N ILE A 359 -34.95 -22.67 -17.70
CA ILE A 359 -35.60 -21.50 -17.08
C ILE A 359 -35.14 -20.20 -17.74
N ILE A 360 -36.02 -19.21 -17.78
CA ILE A 360 -35.72 -17.79 -17.91
C ILE A 360 -35.67 -17.26 -16.48
N PRO A 361 -34.53 -16.82 -15.94
CA PRO A 361 -34.43 -16.33 -14.55
C PRO A 361 -35.21 -15.02 -14.39
N GLU A 362 -35.60 -14.70 -13.17
CA GLU A 362 -36.27 -13.44 -12.81
C GLU A 362 -35.29 -12.26 -12.71
N VAL A 363 -33.99 -12.53 -12.44
CA VAL A 363 -32.96 -11.49 -12.25
C VAL A 363 -31.60 -11.97 -12.74
N ALA A 364 -30.78 -11.05 -13.19
CA ALA A 364 -29.36 -11.21 -13.43
C ALA A 364 -28.59 -10.12 -12.68
N VAL A 365 -27.46 -10.48 -12.07
CA VAL A 365 -26.66 -9.63 -11.20
C VAL A 365 -25.22 -9.57 -11.72
N ALA A 366 -24.63 -8.38 -11.74
CA ALA A 366 -23.20 -8.18 -11.90
C ALA A 366 -22.65 -7.35 -10.74
N ASP A 367 -21.56 -7.85 -10.14
CA ASP A 367 -20.74 -7.12 -9.20
C ASP A 367 -19.53 -6.55 -9.93
N ILE A 368 -19.29 -5.26 -9.77
CA ILE A 368 -18.26 -4.49 -10.47
C ILE A 368 -17.38 -3.83 -9.43
N ASP A 369 -16.06 -3.88 -9.61
CA ASP A 369 -15.12 -3.00 -8.94
C ASP A 369 -14.61 -1.93 -9.91
N ILE A 370 -14.53 -0.71 -9.41
CA ILE A 370 -14.01 0.44 -10.13
C ILE A 370 -12.82 0.98 -9.35
N ARG A 371 -11.61 0.88 -9.89
CA ARG A 371 -10.48 1.59 -9.34
C ARG A 371 -10.59 3.05 -9.73
N THR A 372 -10.63 3.94 -8.73
CA THR A 372 -10.69 5.39 -8.93
C THR A 372 -9.29 6.00 -8.95
N VAL A 373 -9.16 7.17 -9.52
CA VAL A 373 -7.93 7.98 -9.50
C VAL A 373 -8.25 9.36 -8.91
N PRO A 374 -7.27 10.15 -8.46
CA PRO A 374 -7.54 11.43 -7.80
C PRO A 374 -8.40 12.42 -8.60
N GLU A 375 -8.37 12.31 -9.92
CA GLU A 375 -9.17 13.14 -10.83
C GLU A 375 -10.64 12.69 -10.98
N THR A 376 -10.98 11.51 -10.43
CA THR A 376 -12.33 10.91 -10.59
C THR A 376 -12.87 10.47 -9.22
N SER A 377 -13.84 11.21 -8.69
CA SER A 377 -14.47 10.80 -7.43
C SER A 377 -15.36 9.56 -7.63
N PRO A 378 -15.50 8.71 -6.59
CA PRO A 378 -16.41 7.57 -6.60
C PRO A 378 -17.84 7.98 -7.01
N GLU A 379 -18.35 9.10 -6.48
CA GLU A 379 -19.70 9.62 -6.75
C GLU A 379 -19.87 9.99 -8.22
N SER A 380 -18.85 10.63 -8.82
CA SER A 380 -18.89 11.03 -10.23
C SER A 380 -18.90 9.82 -11.16
N LEU A 381 -18.08 8.80 -10.88
CA LEU A 381 -18.04 7.55 -11.66
C LEU A 381 -19.34 6.75 -11.49
N PHE A 382 -19.87 6.68 -10.27
CA PHE A 382 -21.18 6.05 -10.01
C PHE A 382 -22.31 6.73 -10.78
N ALA A 383 -22.33 8.06 -10.79
CA ALA A 383 -23.31 8.82 -11.57
C ALA A 383 -23.21 8.53 -13.07
N LEU A 384 -21.99 8.42 -13.62
CA LEU A 384 -21.77 8.08 -15.03
C LEU A 384 -22.27 6.66 -15.36
N VAL A 385 -22.02 5.67 -14.48
CA VAL A 385 -22.52 4.31 -14.65
C VAL A 385 -24.05 4.31 -14.66
N ARG A 386 -24.69 4.96 -13.69
CA ARG A 386 -26.16 5.07 -13.64
C ARG A 386 -26.72 5.72 -14.89
N GLN A 387 -26.18 6.87 -15.29
CA GLN A 387 -26.61 7.57 -16.48
C GLN A 387 -26.44 6.72 -17.75
N HIS A 388 -25.38 5.90 -17.82
CA HIS A 388 -25.18 4.99 -18.94
C HIS A 388 -26.27 3.93 -18.98
N VAL A 389 -26.62 3.31 -17.84
CA VAL A 389 -27.68 2.31 -17.75
C VAL A 389 -29.03 2.92 -18.19
N GLU A 390 -29.34 4.13 -17.75
CA GLU A 390 -30.56 4.85 -18.16
C GLU A 390 -30.56 5.13 -19.67
N LYS A 391 -29.44 5.55 -20.26
CA LYS A 391 -29.28 5.77 -21.70
C LYS A 391 -29.44 4.51 -22.53
N GLN A 392 -29.19 3.32 -21.97
CA GLN A 392 -29.49 2.03 -22.60
C GLN A 392 -30.98 1.66 -22.51
N GLY A 393 -31.81 2.57 -22.03
CA GLY A 393 -33.25 2.43 -21.96
C GLY A 393 -33.79 1.72 -20.73
N TYR A 394 -32.98 1.57 -19.69
CA TYR A 394 -33.44 0.99 -18.41
C TYR A 394 -34.05 2.05 -17.51
N HIS A 395 -35.19 1.72 -16.93
CA HIS A 395 -35.73 2.45 -15.80
C HIS A 395 -35.09 1.94 -14.50
N LEU A 396 -34.51 2.86 -13.70
CA LEU A 396 -33.83 2.50 -12.46
C LEU A 396 -34.80 2.47 -11.28
N VAL A 397 -34.87 1.34 -10.62
CA VAL A 397 -35.66 1.15 -9.39
C VAL A 397 -34.78 1.15 -8.15
N LYS A 398 -35.36 1.48 -7.00
CA LYS A 398 -34.71 1.34 -5.68
C LYS A 398 -35.07 -0.04 -5.10
N GLY A 399 -34.14 -1.00 -5.22
CA GLY A 399 -34.38 -2.37 -4.77
C GLY A 399 -35.10 -3.22 -5.81
N GLU A 400 -36.14 -3.97 -5.40
CA GLU A 400 -36.91 -4.82 -6.30
C GLU A 400 -38.01 -4.00 -7.00
N PRO A 401 -38.35 -4.31 -8.28
CA PRO A 401 -39.39 -3.64 -9.01
C PRO A 401 -40.77 -3.96 -8.43
N THR A 402 -41.63 -2.97 -8.36
CA THR A 402 -43.06 -3.14 -8.06
C THR A 402 -43.82 -3.70 -9.27
N ASP A 403 -45.07 -4.15 -9.07
CA ASP A 403 -45.94 -4.57 -10.18
C ASP A 403 -46.23 -3.40 -11.15
N ASP A 404 -46.32 -2.18 -10.63
CA ASP A 404 -46.51 -0.97 -11.42
C ASP A 404 -45.29 -0.66 -12.28
N ASP A 405 -44.06 -0.81 -11.73
CA ASP A 405 -42.81 -0.68 -12.51
C ASP A 405 -42.77 -1.69 -13.66
N ARG A 406 -43.11 -2.95 -13.39
CA ARG A 406 -43.18 -4.04 -14.38
C ARG A 406 -44.20 -3.79 -15.47
N ALA A 407 -45.34 -3.20 -15.10
CA ALA A 407 -46.39 -2.86 -16.07
C ALA A 407 -46.02 -1.69 -16.98
N ARG A 408 -45.23 -0.76 -16.49
CA ARG A 408 -44.90 0.49 -17.22
C ARG A 408 -43.60 0.42 -18.02
N TYR A 409 -42.58 -0.30 -17.51
CA TYR A 409 -41.26 -0.24 -18.07
C TYR A 409 -40.76 -1.58 -18.61
N PRO A 410 -40.39 -1.66 -19.90
CA PRO A 410 -39.98 -2.91 -20.53
C PRO A 410 -38.55 -3.35 -20.13
N LYS A 411 -37.73 -2.42 -19.59
CA LYS A 411 -36.38 -2.68 -19.09
C LYS A 411 -36.23 -2.07 -17.71
N LEU A 412 -36.00 -2.93 -16.72
CA LEU A 412 -35.84 -2.54 -15.31
C LEU A 412 -34.46 -2.93 -14.82
N ALA A 413 -33.82 -2.04 -14.07
CA ALA A 413 -32.55 -2.30 -13.43
C ALA A 413 -32.47 -1.59 -12.08
N SER A 414 -31.63 -2.10 -11.17
CA SER A 414 -31.14 -1.34 -10.05
C SER A 414 -29.61 -1.20 -10.14
N VAL A 415 -29.09 -0.05 -9.73
CA VAL A 415 -27.66 0.24 -9.67
C VAL A 415 -27.37 0.77 -8.29
N THR A 416 -26.60 0.03 -7.50
CA THR A 416 -26.26 0.40 -6.14
C THR A 416 -24.75 0.48 -5.97
N ALA A 417 -24.29 1.40 -5.12
CA ALA A 417 -22.88 1.48 -4.71
C ALA A 417 -22.71 0.88 -3.32
N GLY A 418 -21.59 0.24 -3.09
CA GLY A 418 -21.12 -0.07 -1.75
C GLY A 418 -20.74 1.21 -0.99
N GLU A 419 -20.54 1.08 0.30
CA GLU A 419 -20.09 2.19 1.14
C GLU A 419 -18.72 2.69 0.67
N VAL A 420 -18.61 4.01 0.49
CA VAL A 420 -17.35 4.68 0.15
C VAL A 420 -16.77 5.27 1.43
N SER A 421 -15.66 4.73 1.88
CA SER A 421 -14.92 5.25 3.04
C SER A 421 -13.76 6.15 2.60
N ALA A 422 -13.31 7.01 3.50
CA ALA A 422 -12.09 7.80 3.28
C ALA A 422 -10.86 6.90 3.05
N SER A 423 -10.81 5.73 3.71
CA SER A 423 -9.74 4.74 3.56
C SER A 423 -9.66 4.14 2.15
N SER A 424 -10.78 4.11 1.40
CA SER A 424 -10.82 3.59 0.03
C SER A 424 -10.62 4.66 -1.05
N SER A 425 -10.26 5.88 -0.67
CA SER A 425 -10.07 7.01 -1.59
C SER A 425 -8.72 6.96 -2.33
N ALA A 426 -8.72 7.39 -3.60
CA ALA A 426 -7.49 7.62 -4.34
C ALA A 426 -6.78 8.87 -3.82
N ALA A 427 -5.47 8.80 -3.68
CA ALA A 427 -4.65 9.93 -3.27
C ALA A 427 -3.33 9.95 -4.02
N ARG A 428 -2.76 11.14 -4.23
CA ARG A 428 -1.46 11.31 -4.89
C ARG A 428 -0.79 12.60 -4.47
N THR A 429 0.50 12.50 -4.17
CA THR A 429 1.38 13.65 -3.97
C THR A 429 2.06 14.03 -5.29
N ASP A 430 2.17 15.32 -5.57
CA ASP A 430 2.88 15.79 -6.75
C ASP A 430 4.37 15.45 -6.69
N LEU A 431 4.94 15.03 -7.82
CA LEU A 431 6.37 14.69 -7.93
C LEU A 431 7.29 15.90 -7.68
N SER A 432 6.76 17.13 -7.79
CA SER A 432 7.47 18.36 -7.45
C SER A 432 7.29 18.82 -6.00
N ALA A 433 6.45 18.16 -5.22
CA ALA A 433 6.25 18.50 -3.82
C ALA A 433 7.56 18.40 -3.03
N PRO A 434 7.77 19.24 -2.00
CA PRO A 434 9.00 19.22 -1.21
C PRO A 434 9.35 17.83 -0.65
N ILE A 435 8.38 17.07 -0.15
CA ILE A 435 8.59 15.71 0.35
C ILE A 435 9.06 14.74 -0.76
N SER A 436 8.50 14.87 -1.96
CA SER A 436 8.89 14.04 -3.12
C SER A 436 10.32 14.28 -3.54
N GLN A 437 10.74 15.56 -3.57
CA GLN A 437 12.11 15.96 -3.89
C GLN A 437 13.09 15.53 -2.79
N TRP A 438 12.71 15.73 -1.52
CA TRP A 438 13.51 15.32 -0.36
C TRP A 438 13.81 13.82 -0.38
N LEU A 439 12.77 12.97 -0.53
CA LEU A 439 12.96 11.52 -0.56
C LEU A 439 13.75 11.05 -1.78
N THR A 440 13.51 11.66 -2.95
CA THR A 440 14.31 11.37 -4.16
C THR A 440 15.79 11.67 -3.94
N GLN A 441 16.09 12.83 -3.35
CA GLN A 441 17.46 13.22 -3.00
C GLN A 441 18.07 12.26 -1.97
N ALA A 442 17.35 11.96 -0.89
CA ALA A 442 17.82 11.06 0.17
C ALA A 442 18.20 9.68 -0.40
N MET A 443 17.33 9.12 -1.25
CA MET A 443 17.59 7.82 -1.86
C MET A 443 18.72 7.87 -2.89
N GLN A 444 18.81 8.93 -3.69
CA GLN A 444 19.92 9.11 -4.63
C GLN A 444 21.27 9.22 -3.91
N GLN A 445 21.32 9.94 -2.80
CA GLN A 445 22.53 10.02 -1.98
C GLN A 445 22.88 8.68 -1.32
N SER A 446 21.87 7.95 -0.86
CA SER A 446 22.07 6.65 -0.22
C SER A 446 22.59 5.58 -1.17
N TYR A 447 22.14 5.57 -2.43
CA TYR A 447 22.42 4.50 -3.39
C TYR A 447 23.32 4.91 -4.56
N GLY A 448 23.67 6.18 -4.69
CA GLY A 448 24.47 6.71 -5.82
C GLY A 448 23.70 6.76 -7.15
N LYS A 449 22.40 6.39 -7.15
CA LYS A 449 21.51 6.40 -8.32
C LYS A 449 20.10 6.84 -7.93
N ALA A 450 19.37 7.40 -8.90
CA ALA A 450 17.97 7.77 -8.67
C ALA A 450 17.11 6.54 -8.37
N PRO A 451 16.11 6.66 -7.46
CA PRO A 451 15.13 5.60 -7.22
C PRO A 451 14.18 5.44 -8.40
N VAL A 452 13.55 4.27 -8.50
CA VAL A 452 12.39 4.07 -9.36
C VAL A 452 11.24 4.95 -8.84
N GLN A 453 10.63 5.73 -9.72
CA GLN A 453 9.55 6.65 -9.35
C GLN A 453 8.23 6.18 -9.95
N ILE A 454 7.36 5.62 -9.13
CA ILE A 454 6.02 5.17 -9.52
C ILE A 454 5.00 6.26 -9.17
N ARG A 455 4.43 6.88 -10.21
CA ARG A 455 3.49 7.99 -10.01
C ARG A 455 2.25 7.57 -9.21
N MET A 456 1.76 6.35 -9.43
CA MET A 456 0.61 5.80 -8.71
C MET A 456 0.61 4.28 -8.80
N MET A 457 0.47 3.59 -7.69
CA MET A 457 0.31 2.14 -7.65
C MET A 457 -1.13 1.71 -7.93
N GLY A 458 -1.29 0.46 -8.37
CA GLY A 458 -2.60 -0.10 -8.71
C GLY A 458 -3.47 -0.48 -7.52
N GLY A 459 -2.86 -0.78 -6.38
CA GLY A 459 -3.54 -1.12 -5.13
C GLY A 459 -4.17 0.09 -4.43
N THR A 460 -4.94 -0.18 -3.39
CA THR A 460 -5.51 0.83 -2.47
C THR A 460 -4.85 0.61 -1.12
N VAL A 461 -4.31 1.65 -0.54
CA VAL A 461 -3.77 1.67 0.83
C VAL A 461 -4.79 2.41 1.69
N PRO A 462 -5.17 1.93 2.88
CA PRO A 462 -6.23 2.55 3.70
C PRO A 462 -5.79 3.87 4.34
N THR A 463 -4.68 4.45 3.91
CA THR A 463 -4.16 5.73 4.36
C THR A 463 -4.94 6.96 3.86
N GLY A 464 -5.92 6.78 2.97
CA GLY A 464 -6.77 7.89 2.50
C GLY A 464 -7.41 8.69 3.62
N ALA A 465 -7.83 8.02 4.71
CA ALA A 465 -8.35 8.67 5.91
C ALA A 465 -7.28 9.56 6.60
N ALA A 466 -6.03 9.08 6.67
CA ALA A 466 -4.92 9.82 7.25
C ALA A 466 -4.57 11.05 6.39
N VAL A 467 -4.48 10.87 5.08
CA VAL A 467 -4.18 11.95 4.12
C VAL A 467 -5.25 13.05 4.19
N GLN A 468 -6.53 12.69 4.24
CA GLN A 468 -7.62 13.65 4.35
C GLN A 468 -7.63 14.39 5.69
N ALA A 469 -7.46 13.67 6.81
CA ALA A 469 -7.53 14.26 8.13
C ALA A 469 -6.32 15.14 8.45
N LEU A 470 -5.12 14.73 8.05
CA LEU A 470 -3.86 15.45 8.32
C LEU A 470 -3.57 16.53 7.27
N GLN A 471 -4.19 16.46 6.08
CA GLN A 471 -3.93 17.34 4.94
C GLN A 471 -2.44 17.49 4.62
N ALA A 472 -1.66 16.45 4.88
CA ALA A 472 -0.23 16.39 4.66
C ALA A 472 0.07 15.58 3.38
N PRO A 473 1.08 15.98 2.58
CA PRO A 473 1.54 15.18 1.47
C PRO A 473 2.18 13.88 1.97
N PHE A 474 2.06 12.80 1.21
CA PHE A 474 2.62 11.50 1.56
C PHE A 474 3.43 10.89 0.42
N VAL A 475 4.35 10.01 0.76
CA VAL A 475 5.06 9.14 -0.19
C VAL A 475 5.20 7.75 0.44
N ILE A 476 4.90 6.73 -0.35
CA ILE A 476 5.13 5.34 0.05
C ILE A 476 6.57 4.98 -0.35
N VAL A 477 7.31 4.43 0.59
CA VAL A 477 8.70 3.99 0.43
C VAL A 477 8.74 2.49 0.75
N PRO A 478 8.45 1.63 -0.22
CA PRO A 478 8.44 0.19 0.00
C PRO A 478 9.86 -0.32 0.27
N LEU A 479 9.99 -1.23 1.24
CA LEU A 479 11.27 -1.74 1.70
C LEU A 479 11.48 -3.24 1.41
N VAL A 480 10.43 -3.93 0.97
CA VAL A 480 10.41 -5.40 0.92
C VAL A 480 10.48 -5.92 -0.51
N ASN A 481 10.92 -7.15 -0.69
CA ASN A 481 11.02 -7.77 -2.03
C ASN A 481 9.64 -7.95 -2.68
N ALA A 482 9.60 -7.80 -3.99
CA ALA A 482 8.35 -7.86 -4.77
C ALA A 482 7.67 -9.25 -4.77
N ASP A 483 8.44 -10.31 -4.51
CA ASP A 483 8.02 -11.71 -4.49
C ASP A 483 7.93 -12.28 -3.08
N ASN A 484 7.43 -11.49 -2.15
CA ASN A 484 7.37 -11.79 -0.71
C ASN A 484 6.17 -12.62 -0.28
N ASN A 485 5.22 -12.92 -1.15
CA ASN A 485 3.96 -13.62 -0.86
C ASN A 485 3.09 -12.96 0.23
N GLN A 486 3.17 -11.63 0.41
CA GLN A 486 2.27 -10.94 1.34
C GLN A 486 0.80 -11.29 1.04
N HIS A 487 -0.08 -11.28 2.05
CA HIS A 487 -1.49 -11.69 2.01
C HIS A 487 -1.73 -13.18 1.68
N SER A 488 -0.67 -13.97 1.46
CA SER A 488 -0.75 -15.40 1.18
C SER A 488 -0.02 -16.23 2.25
N TYR A 489 0.03 -17.55 2.08
CA TYR A 489 0.91 -18.42 2.86
C TYR A 489 2.36 -18.29 2.37
N ASP A 490 3.30 -18.71 3.21
CA ASP A 490 4.75 -18.64 2.96
C ASP A 490 5.24 -17.20 2.67
N GLU A 491 4.65 -16.21 3.34
CA GLU A 491 5.15 -14.84 3.33
C GLU A 491 6.61 -14.83 3.78
N ASN A 492 7.44 -14.00 3.11
CA ASN A 492 8.86 -14.03 3.33
C ASN A 492 9.56 -12.70 3.05
N MET A 493 10.65 -12.45 3.78
CA MET A 493 11.55 -11.31 3.58
C MET A 493 12.91 -11.81 3.12
N ARG A 494 13.41 -11.28 2.01
CA ARG A 494 14.77 -11.47 1.53
C ARG A 494 15.74 -10.67 2.38
N LEU A 495 16.83 -11.28 2.86
CA LEU A 495 17.77 -10.62 3.78
C LEU A 495 18.51 -9.45 3.14
N GLY A 496 18.75 -9.49 1.83
CA GLY A 496 19.25 -8.33 1.08
C GLY A 496 18.33 -7.12 1.19
N ASN A 497 17.01 -7.31 1.04
CA ASN A 497 16.03 -6.24 1.17
C ASN A 497 15.92 -5.73 2.62
N TYR A 498 16.03 -6.61 3.61
CA TYR A 498 16.06 -6.19 5.01
C TYR A 498 17.23 -5.23 5.31
N ARG A 499 18.44 -5.53 4.82
CA ARG A 499 19.61 -4.64 4.94
C ARG A 499 19.43 -3.34 4.17
N ASP A 500 18.94 -3.43 2.93
CA ASP A 500 18.68 -2.25 2.09
C ASP A 500 17.58 -1.36 2.68
N GLY A 501 16.57 -1.95 3.34
CA GLY A 501 15.55 -1.21 4.06
C GLY A 501 16.13 -0.37 5.20
N ILE A 502 17.01 -0.95 6.02
CA ILE A 502 17.73 -0.21 7.08
C ILE A 502 18.53 0.95 6.46
N ARG A 503 19.27 0.69 5.37
CA ARG A 503 20.04 1.71 4.65
C ARG A 503 19.16 2.84 4.13
N THR A 504 17.99 2.50 3.55
CA THR A 504 16.99 3.46 3.07
C THR A 504 16.51 4.37 4.20
N VAL A 505 16.12 3.78 5.34
CA VAL A 505 15.63 4.54 6.51
C VAL A 505 16.72 5.44 7.07
N MET A 506 17.96 4.94 7.22
CA MET A 506 19.10 5.77 7.65
C MET A 506 19.33 6.96 6.72
N GLY A 507 19.33 6.73 5.41
CA GLY A 507 19.50 7.76 4.41
C GLY A 507 18.43 8.84 4.46
N ILE A 508 17.16 8.44 4.63
CA ILE A 508 16.03 9.36 4.80
C ILE A 508 16.21 10.20 6.07
N LEU A 509 16.49 9.55 7.20
CA LEU A 509 16.57 10.21 8.49
C LEU A 509 17.73 11.20 8.62
N GLN A 510 18.87 10.94 7.96
CA GLN A 510 20.03 11.86 7.99
C GLN A 510 19.93 13.01 6.98
N THR A 511 19.01 12.94 6.00
CA THR A 511 18.89 13.97 4.95
C THR A 511 17.98 15.10 5.41
N PRO A 512 18.42 16.38 5.41
CA PRO A 512 17.58 17.51 5.80
C PRO A 512 16.36 17.69 4.88
N PHE A 513 15.17 17.74 5.45
CA PHE A 513 13.94 18.12 4.76
C PHE A 513 13.80 19.65 4.82
N LYS A 514 14.00 20.32 3.68
CA LYS A 514 13.97 21.78 3.55
C LYS A 514 12.57 22.31 3.23
#